data_05e7b01b85f72b3194e2e3a049e9c7eb
#
_entry.id   05e7b01b85f72b3194e2e3a049e9c7eb
#
_cell.length_a   1.000
_cell.length_b   1.000
_cell.length_c   1.000
_cell.angle_alpha   90.00
_cell.angle_beta   90.00
_cell.angle_gamma   90.00
#
_symmetry.space_group_name_H-M   'P 1'
#
loop_
_entity.id
_entity.type
_entity.pdbx_description
1 polymer ?
#
loop_
_entity_poly.entity_id
_entity_poly.type
_entity_poly.pdbx_seq_one_letter_code
_entity_poly.pdbx_strand_id
1 'polypeptide(L)'
;MTLPKIGSAFLLLAAVLLPAPAFAFSFTVDWTGTAPCFDPDSPLIRLSDMPKGTAKIEFHMTDLDAPDFQHGGGIVPFYGETTVQKGTFTYKGPCPPEPHRYRWTARALDLSGHELGKAETTVKFPP
;
A
#
# COMPACT_ATOMS: atom_id res chain seq x y z
N MET A 1 71.15 6.05 -24.37
CA MET A 1 69.76 6.31 -24.85
C MET A 1 68.82 5.67 -23.84
N THR A 2 68.17 6.45 -23.05
CA THR A 2 67.14 5.97 -22.11
C THR A 2 65.77 6.13 -22.79
N LEU A 3 65.07 5.00 -22.96
CA LEU A 3 63.67 5.00 -23.45
C LEU A 3 62.73 5.48 -22.35
N PRO A 4 61.77 6.36 -22.69
CA PRO A 4 60.78 6.77 -21.68
C PRO A 4 59.81 5.61 -21.41
N LYS A 5 59.61 5.30 -20.13
CA LYS A 5 58.56 4.38 -19.69
C LYS A 5 57.22 5.06 -19.90
N ILE A 6 56.46 4.53 -20.85
CA ILE A 6 55.05 4.92 -21.04
C ILE A 6 54.26 4.28 -19.92
N GLY A 7 53.88 5.06 -18.92
CA GLY A 7 52.97 4.63 -17.86
C GLY A 7 51.56 4.56 -18.44
N SER A 8 51.06 3.35 -18.60
CA SER A 8 49.62 3.15 -18.92
C SER A 8 48.79 3.57 -17.72
N ALA A 9 48.17 4.71 -17.82
CA ALA A 9 47.14 5.14 -16.87
C ALA A 9 45.89 4.34 -17.17
N PHE A 10 45.58 3.32 -16.34
CA PHE A 10 44.27 2.66 -16.34
C PHE A 10 43.26 3.63 -15.74
N LEU A 11 42.41 4.22 -16.59
CA LEU A 11 41.22 4.95 -16.15
C LEU A 11 40.24 3.88 -15.68
N LEU A 12 40.08 3.69 -14.37
CA LEU A 12 39.00 2.97 -13.76
C LEU A 12 37.73 3.78 -13.93
N LEU A 13 36.93 3.44 -14.95
CA LEU A 13 35.59 3.99 -15.10
C LEU A 13 34.72 3.35 -14.00
N ALA A 14 34.50 4.06 -12.90
CA ALA A 14 33.53 3.65 -11.90
C ALA A 14 32.13 3.81 -12.49
N ALA A 15 31.49 2.68 -12.86
CA ALA A 15 30.10 2.66 -13.24
C ALA A 15 29.24 3.03 -12.04
N VAL A 16 28.64 4.22 -12.03
CA VAL A 16 27.64 4.63 -11.04
C VAL A 16 26.34 3.90 -11.38
N LEU A 17 26.05 2.81 -10.66
CA LEU A 17 24.75 2.15 -10.70
C LEU A 17 23.74 3.05 -9.99
N LEU A 18 22.94 3.80 -10.76
CA LEU A 18 21.77 4.50 -10.23
C LEU A 18 20.71 3.45 -9.85
N PRO A 19 20.13 3.52 -8.65
CA PRO A 19 19.02 2.64 -8.29
C PRO A 19 17.87 2.87 -9.27
N ALA A 20 17.29 1.78 -9.81
CA ALA A 20 16.08 1.86 -10.59
C ALA A 20 14.96 2.50 -9.74
N PRO A 21 14.09 3.39 -10.32
CA PRO A 21 12.97 3.94 -9.59
C PRO A 21 12.08 2.79 -9.09
N ALA A 22 12.01 2.60 -7.76
CA ALA A 22 11.09 1.66 -7.14
C ALA A 22 9.70 2.31 -7.19
N PHE A 23 8.76 1.68 -7.92
CA PHE A 23 7.35 2.05 -7.81
C PHE A 23 6.86 1.60 -6.44
N ALA A 24 6.50 2.55 -5.56
CA ALA A 24 5.83 2.24 -4.32
C ALA A 24 4.46 1.65 -4.63
N PHE A 25 4.06 0.55 -3.95
CA PHE A 25 2.70 0.07 -4.12
C PHE A 25 1.71 1.11 -3.60
N SER A 26 0.53 1.12 -4.20
CA SER A 26 -0.55 2.03 -3.87
C SER A 26 -1.89 1.32 -3.98
N PHE A 27 -2.92 1.92 -3.44
CA PHE A 27 -4.28 1.43 -3.56
C PHE A 27 -5.28 2.56 -3.50
N THR A 28 -6.47 2.32 -4.02
CA THR A 28 -7.62 3.22 -3.95
C THR A 28 -8.79 2.50 -3.31
N VAL A 29 -9.64 3.25 -2.62
CA VAL A 29 -10.85 2.76 -1.96
C VAL A 29 -12.07 3.34 -2.66
N ASP A 30 -13.02 2.48 -3.01
CA ASP A 30 -14.25 2.85 -3.70
C ASP A 30 -15.44 2.54 -2.78
N TRP A 31 -16.14 3.59 -2.36
CA TRP A 31 -17.29 3.51 -1.46
C TRP A 31 -18.59 3.11 -2.14
N THR A 32 -18.59 2.90 -3.46
CA THR A 32 -19.80 2.53 -4.19
C THR A 32 -20.48 1.31 -3.56
N GLY A 33 -21.75 1.46 -3.23
CA GLY A 33 -22.54 0.40 -2.60
C GLY A 33 -22.31 0.24 -1.09
N THR A 34 -21.50 1.09 -0.46
CA THR A 34 -21.34 1.12 1.00
C THR A 34 -22.58 1.73 1.63
N ALA A 35 -23.20 1.03 2.58
CA ALA A 35 -24.33 1.55 3.35
C ALA A 35 -23.89 2.75 4.20
N PRO A 36 -24.77 3.73 4.45
CA PRO A 36 -24.40 5.00 5.08
C PRO A 36 -24.00 4.89 6.55
N CYS A 37 -24.28 3.78 7.22
CA CYS A 37 -23.97 3.60 8.62
C CYS A 37 -23.56 2.16 8.93
N PHE A 38 -22.33 2.00 9.41
CA PHE A 38 -21.76 0.75 9.91
C PHE A 38 -21.92 -0.46 8.98
N ASP A 39 -21.77 -0.25 7.68
CA ASP A 39 -21.72 -1.37 6.74
C ASP A 39 -20.61 -2.34 7.16
N PRO A 40 -20.91 -3.62 7.43
CA PRO A 40 -19.90 -4.59 7.81
C PRO A 40 -19.01 -5.04 6.66
N ASP A 41 -19.49 -4.86 5.42
CA ASP A 41 -18.76 -5.27 4.22
C ASP A 41 -17.64 -4.29 3.88
N SER A 42 -16.42 -4.80 3.73
CA SER A 42 -15.30 -3.99 3.26
C SER A 42 -15.61 -3.36 1.89
N PRO A 43 -15.10 -2.16 1.62
CA PRO A 43 -15.28 -1.52 0.32
C PRO A 43 -14.49 -2.24 -0.78
N LEU A 44 -14.76 -1.90 -2.02
CA LEU A 44 -13.93 -2.29 -3.14
C LEU A 44 -12.58 -1.57 -3.04
N ILE A 45 -11.48 -2.31 -3.14
CA ILE A 45 -10.13 -1.77 -3.10
C ILE A 45 -9.39 -2.18 -4.38
N ARG A 46 -8.76 -1.21 -5.06
CA ARG A 46 -7.91 -1.46 -6.22
C ARG A 46 -6.46 -1.32 -5.82
N LEU A 47 -5.66 -2.33 -6.19
CA LEU A 47 -4.24 -2.45 -5.84
C LEU A 47 -3.36 -2.15 -7.06
N SER A 48 -2.22 -1.51 -6.83
CA SER A 48 -1.23 -1.22 -7.86
C SER A 48 0.19 -1.46 -7.33
N ASP A 49 1.02 -2.09 -8.15
CA ASP A 49 2.46 -2.27 -7.88
C ASP A 49 2.77 -3.01 -6.57
N MET A 50 2.02 -4.07 -6.29
CA MET A 50 2.23 -4.88 -5.10
C MET A 50 3.66 -5.43 -5.02
N PRO A 51 4.31 -5.37 -3.85
CA PRO A 51 5.66 -5.91 -3.69
C PRO A 51 5.71 -7.40 -4.06
N LYS A 52 6.79 -7.79 -4.75
CA LYS A 52 7.04 -9.20 -5.05
C LYS A 52 7.19 -9.99 -3.74
N GLY A 53 6.54 -11.14 -3.66
CA GLY A 53 6.54 -11.99 -2.48
C GLY A 53 5.39 -11.71 -1.52
N THR A 54 4.51 -10.76 -1.82
CA THR A 54 3.31 -10.51 -1.02
C THR A 54 2.42 -11.75 -1.00
N ALA A 55 2.12 -12.25 0.19
CA ALA A 55 1.24 -13.39 0.41
C ALA A 55 -0.10 -12.99 1.03
N LYS A 56 -0.13 -11.88 1.75
CA LYS A 56 -1.34 -11.33 2.37
C LYS A 56 -1.23 -9.83 2.54
N ILE A 57 -2.36 -9.17 2.66
CA ILE A 57 -2.45 -7.72 2.87
C ILE A 57 -3.29 -7.47 4.12
N GLU A 58 -2.77 -6.65 5.03
CA GLU A 58 -3.48 -6.17 6.20
C GLU A 58 -3.99 -4.77 5.94
N PHE A 59 -5.31 -4.58 6.01
CA PHE A 59 -5.97 -3.28 5.90
C PHE A 59 -6.43 -2.80 7.26
N HIS A 60 -6.33 -1.50 7.49
CA HIS A 60 -6.85 -0.84 8.67
C HIS A 60 -7.40 0.54 8.32
N MET A 61 -8.55 0.90 8.90
CA MET A 61 -9.17 2.21 8.70
C MET A 61 -9.14 3.03 9.99
N THR A 62 -8.75 4.29 9.86
CA THR A 62 -8.80 5.28 10.93
C THR A 62 -9.66 6.46 10.49
N ASP A 63 -10.66 6.80 11.30
CA ASP A 63 -11.41 8.06 11.12
C ASP A 63 -10.55 9.21 11.65
N LEU A 64 -10.07 10.08 10.76
CA LEU A 64 -9.21 11.20 11.15
C LEU A 64 -9.96 12.30 11.90
N ASP A 65 -11.27 12.34 11.79
CA ASP A 65 -12.12 13.30 12.47
C ASP A 65 -12.74 12.75 13.77
N ALA A 66 -12.55 11.43 14.02
CA ALA A 66 -12.89 10.74 15.27
C ALA A 66 -11.91 9.59 15.55
N PRO A 67 -10.62 9.89 15.83
CA PRO A 67 -9.55 8.89 15.82
C PRO A 67 -9.66 7.84 16.93
N ASP A 68 -10.43 8.10 17.99
CA ASP A 68 -10.65 7.13 19.08
C ASP A 68 -11.69 6.07 18.74
N PHE A 69 -12.44 6.26 17.66
CA PHE A 69 -13.41 5.26 17.21
C PHE A 69 -12.70 4.14 16.44
N GLN A 70 -12.90 2.89 16.87
CA GLN A 70 -12.25 1.72 16.29
C GLN A 70 -13.10 1.15 15.14
N HIS A 71 -12.69 1.41 13.89
CA HIS A 71 -13.31 0.82 12.71
C HIS A 71 -12.74 -0.56 12.39
N GLY A 72 -11.49 -0.82 12.79
CA GLY A 72 -10.82 -2.07 12.52
C GLY A 72 -10.31 -2.18 11.08
N GLY A 73 -10.36 -3.37 10.57
CA GLY A 73 -9.87 -3.74 9.25
C GLY A 73 -9.86 -5.25 9.10
N GLY A 74 -9.00 -5.76 8.23
CA GLY A 74 -8.89 -7.19 8.02
C GLY A 74 -7.63 -7.58 7.29
N ILE A 75 -7.32 -8.86 7.33
CA ILE A 75 -6.22 -9.47 6.59
C ILE A 75 -6.82 -10.34 5.49
N VAL A 76 -6.35 -10.14 4.26
CA VAL A 76 -6.80 -10.90 3.10
C VAL A 76 -5.62 -11.63 2.46
N PRO A 77 -5.81 -12.88 1.96
CA PRO A 77 -4.80 -13.53 1.15
C PRO A 77 -4.59 -12.77 -0.16
N PHE A 78 -3.37 -12.80 -0.70
CA PHE A 78 -3.03 -12.17 -1.97
C PHE A 78 -2.44 -13.21 -2.92
N TYR A 79 -3.05 -13.34 -4.10
CA TYR A 79 -2.66 -14.29 -5.14
C TYR A 79 -2.33 -13.61 -6.48
N GLY A 80 -2.02 -12.30 -6.45
CA GLY A 80 -1.68 -11.53 -7.65
C GLY A 80 -2.85 -10.75 -8.26
N GLU A 81 -4.03 -10.77 -7.65
CA GLU A 81 -5.19 -9.98 -8.09
C GLU A 81 -4.94 -8.47 -7.92
N THR A 82 -5.57 -7.66 -8.76
CA THR A 82 -5.51 -6.20 -8.70
C THR A 82 -6.67 -5.57 -7.93
N THR A 83 -7.61 -6.39 -7.49
CA THR A 83 -8.84 -5.91 -6.84
C THR A 83 -9.18 -6.79 -5.64
N VAL A 84 -9.46 -6.15 -4.52
CA VAL A 84 -10.10 -6.76 -3.35
C VAL A 84 -11.59 -6.43 -3.44
N GLN A 85 -12.42 -7.43 -3.65
CA GLN A 85 -13.85 -7.25 -3.86
C GLN A 85 -14.54 -6.74 -2.60
N LYS A 86 -15.64 -5.99 -2.78
CA LYS A 86 -16.51 -5.58 -1.67
C LYS A 86 -16.91 -6.80 -0.83
N GLY A 87 -16.82 -6.67 0.50
CA GLY A 87 -17.20 -7.74 1.42
C GLY A 87 -16.13 -8.83 1.62
N THR A 88 -14.91 -8.66 1.12
CA THR A 88 -13.84 -9.65 1.30
C THR A 88 -13.44 -9.79 2.77
N PHE A 89 -13.51 -8.72 3.55
CA PHE A 89 -13.33 -8.76 4.99
C PHE A 89 -14.43 -7.97 5.70
N THR A 90 -14.59 -8.24 7.00
CA THR A 90 -15.58 -7.57 7.84
C THR A 90 -14.91 -6.54 8.71
N TYR A 91 -15.47 -5.35 8.76
CA TYR A 91 -15.00 -4.24 9.59
C TYR A 91 -16.20 -3.44 10.08
N LYS A 92 -15.96 -2.35 10.76
CA LYS A 92 -17.00 -1.42 11.16
C LYS A 92 -16.98 -0.22 10.19
N GLY A 93 -17.92 -0.21 9.26
CA GLY A 93 -18.01 0.83 8.23
C GLY A 93 -18.23 2.23 8.79
N PRO A 94 -18.06 3.27 7.95
CA PRO A 94 -18.27 4.65 8.38
C PRO A 94 -19.73 4.93 8.73
N CYS A 95 -19.95 5.77 9.73
CA CYS A 95 -21.26 6.28 10.12
C CYS A 95 -21.12 7.72 10.67
N PRO A 96 -20.54 8.65 9.90
CA PRO A 96 -20.29 9.98 10.39
C PRO A 96 -21.58 10.83 10.40
N PRO A 97 -21.75 11.75 11.36
CA PRO A 97 -22.87 12.71 11.37
C PRO A 97 -22.77 13.75 10.24
N GLU A 98 -21.55 13.96 9.74
CA GLU A 98 -21.17 14.80 8.61
C GLU A 98 -19.96 14.15 7.91
N PRO A 99 -19.57 14.57 6.69
CA PRO A 99 -18.46 13.91 6.00
C PRO A 99 -17.17 13.95 6.80
N HIS A 100 -16.60 12.75 7.06
CA HIS A 100 -15.31 12.56 7.70
C HIS A 100 -14.27 12.11 6.68
N ARG A 101 -12.99 12.32 7.02
CA ARG A 101 -11.84 11.80 6.29
C ARG A 101 -11.40 10.50 6.93
N TYR A 102 -11.25 9.46 6.12
CA TYR A 102 -10.82 8.14 6.55
C TYR A 102 -9.47 7.81 5.95
N ARG A 103 -8.49 7.53 6.78
CA ARG A 103 -7.20 7.03 6.36
C ARG A 103 -7.22 5.51 6.39
N TRP A 104 -6.98 4.93 5.23
CA TRP A 104 -6.72 3.52 5.08
C TRP A 104 -5.23 3.26 5.03
N THR A 105 -4.77 2.26 5.77
CA THR A 105 -3.40 1.74 5.68
C THR A 105 -3.45 0.32 5.15
N ALA A 106 -2.50 -0.03 4.28
CA ALA A 106 -2.33 -1.38 3.76
C ALA A 106 -0.88 -1.80 3.99
N ARG A 107 -0.70 -2.97 4.61
CA ARG A 107 0.61 -3.58 4.81
C ARG A 107 0.69 -4.84 3.95
N ALA A 108 1.66 -4.87 3.02
CA ALA A 108 1.96 -6.06 2.25
C ALA A 108 2.87 -6.97 3.07
N LEU A 109 2.44 -8.20 3.32
CA LEU A 109 3.13 -9.15 4.17
C LEU A 109 3.52 -10.40 3.38
N ASP A 110 4.69 -10.96 3.66
CA ASP A 110 5.11 -12.26 3.13
C ASP A 110 4.45 -13.42 3.88
N LEU A 111 4.77 -14.66 3.50
CA LEU A 111 4.25 -15.88 4.15
C LEU A 111 4.59 -15.95 5.64
N SER A 112 5.72 -15.38 6.05
CA SER A 112 6.17 -15.36 7.44
C SER A 112 5.56 -14.21 8.24
N GLY A 113 4.82 -13.29 7.59
CA GLY A 113 4.24 -12.11 8.19
C GLY A 113 5.18 -10.90 8.25
N HIS A 114 6.33 -10.93 7.58
CA HIS A 114 7.22 -9.78 7.46
C HIS A 114 6.60 -8.75 6.51
N GLU A 115 6.69 -7.47 6.88
CA GLU A 115 6.24 -6.36 6.05
C GLU A 115 7.21 -6.14 4.88
N LEU A 116 6.68 -6.24 3.66
CA LEU A 116 7.38 -5.97 2.41
C LEU A 116 7.18 -4.55 1.92
N GLY A 117 6.10 -3.91 2.34
CA GLY A 117 5.75 -2.56 2.00
C GLY A 117 4.50 -2.09 2.73
N LYS A 118 4.32 -0.79 2.79
CA LYS A 118 3.17 -0.14 3.41
C LYS A 118 2.71 1.01 2.53
N ALA A 119 1.40 1.17 2.40
CA ALA A 119 0.78 2.27 1.68
C ALA A 119 -0.36 2.87 2.49
N GLU A 120 -0.68 4.11 2.21
CA GLU A 120 -1.78 4.84 2.84
C GLU A 120 -2.57 5.59 1.77
N THR A 121 -3.87 5.72 1.98
CA THR A 121 -4.74 6.60 1.21
C THR A 121 -5.78 7.20 2.13
N THR A 122 -6.15 8.45 1.87
CA THR A 122 -7.19 9.13 2.64
C THR A 122 -8.36 9.43 1.72
N VAL A 123 -9.54 9.00 2.13
CA VAL A 123 -10.78 9.15 1.38
C VAL A 123 -11.87 9.72 2.26
N LYS A 124 -12.73 10.52 1.67
CA LYS A 124 -13.86 11.14 2.36
C LYS A 124 -15.08 10.24 2.25
N PHE A 125 -15.86 10.13 3.32
CA PHE A 125 -17.15 9.47 3.29
C PHE A 125 -18.19 10.33 4.02
N PRO A 126 -19.41 10.52 3.49
CA PRO A 126 -19.79 10.22 2.09
C PRO A 126 -18.89 10.90 1.07
N PRO A 127 -18.76 10.34 -0.14
CA PRO A 127 -17.91 10.89 -1.19
C PRO A 127 -18.42 12.21 -1.76
#